data_7b9f4d629ba595438b101514a65615c1
#
_entry.id   7b9f4d629ba595438b101514a65615c1
#
_cell.length_a   1.000
_cell.length_b   1.000
_cell.length_c   1.000
_cell.angle_alpha   90.00
_cell.angle_beta   90.00
_cell.angle_gamma   90.00
#
_symmetry.space_group_name_H-M   'P 1'
#
loop_
_entity.id
_entity.type
_entity.pdbx_description
1 polymer ?
#
loop_
_entity_poly.entity_id
_entity_poly.type
_entity_poly.pdbx_seq_one_letter_code
_entity_poly.pdbx_strand_id
1 'polypeptide(L)'
;LLLHDMTLTLNCRLFGEDMARRGGGHILNMSSFSIWMPFPGLSLYSASKSYVKSFSVAFSKEVQELGIKCTAVCPAGIATDLYGLPADWQRFGVRIGVLMTADRCAKKGLRAMWRGRRKCVPDWWNKIFIPFCLMIPYPLMKLIRRWTARFQK
;
A
#
# COMPACT_ATOMS: atom_id res chain seq x y z
N LEU A 1 -11.63 -7.36 8.32
CA LEU A 1 -11.92 -6.30 7.35
C LEU A 1 -12.59 -5.12 8.01
N LEU A 2 -13.82 -5.27 8.50
CA LEU A 2 -14.58 -4.20 9.16
C LEU A 2 -13.74 -3.48 10.23
N LEU A 3 -13.09 -4.22 11.13
CA LEU A 3 -12.28 -3.63 12.19
C LEU A 3 -11.14 -2.77 11.61
N HIS A 4 -10.44 -3.24 10.60
CA HIS A 4 -9.31 -2.52 10.01
C HIS A 4 -9.76 -1.23 9.30
N ASP A 5 -10.81 -1.32 8.48
CA ASP A 5 -11.30 -0.20 7.68
C ASP A 5 -12.03 0.84 8.56
N MET A 6 -12.82 0.39 9.53
CA MET A 6 -13.46 1.25 10.54
C MET A 6 -12.42 1.96 11.41
N THR A 7 -11.45 1.23 11.94
CA THR A 7 -10.39 1.81 12.80
C THR A 7 -9.61 2.87 12.04
N LEU A 8 -9.25 2.61 10.78
CA LEU A 8 -8.55 3.60 9.93
C LEU A 8 -9.40 4.86 9.76
N THR A 9 -10.68 4.70 9.42
CA THR A 9 -11.60 5.82 9.21
C THR A 9 -11.78 6.65 10.47
N LEU A 10 -12.03 5.99 11.61
CA LEU A 10 -12.18 6.67 12.90
C LEU A 10 -10.90 7.39 13.31
N ASN A 11 -9.74 6.77 13.17
CA ASN A 11 -8.46 7.41 13.48
C ASN A 11 -8.22 8.63 12.58
N CYS A 12 -8.47 8.53 11.27
CA CYS A 12 -8.32 9.66 10.38
C CYS A 12 -9.25 10.81 10.76
N ARG A 13 -10.48 10.51 11.18
CA ARG A 13 -11.43 11.53 11.66
C ARG A 13 -10.95 12.18 12.96
N LEU A 14 -10.69 11.38 14.00
CA LEU A 14 -10.30 11.89 15.32
C LEU A 14 -9.00 12.70 15.27
N PHE A 15 -7.96 12.17 14.63
CA PHE A 15 -6.70 12.88 14.46
C PHE A 15 -6.83 14.07 13.51
N GLY A 16 -7.70 13.97 12.49
CA GLY A 16 -7.99 15.07 11.58
C GLY A 16 -8.63 16.26 12.29
N GLU A 17 -9.62 16.01 13.16
CA GLU A 17 -10.25 17.06 13.99
C GLU A 17 -9.23 17.76 14.90
N ASP A 18 -8.33 16.99 15.53
CA ASP A 18 -7.27 17.54 16.39
C ASP A 18 -6.21 18.31 15.58
N MET A 19 -5.81 17.78 14.42
CA MET A 19 -4.90 18.48 13.49
C MET A 19 -5.50 19.80 12.97
N ALA A 20 -6.79 19.82 12.65
CA ALA A 20 -7.49 21.02 12.21
C ALA A 20 -7.45 22.12 13.27
N ARG A 21 -7.69 21.76 14.55
CA ARG A 21 -7.59 22.71 15.68
C ARG A 21 -6.17 23.27 15.86
N ARG A 22 -5.15 22.51 15.47
CA ARG A 22 -3.73 22.91 15.57
C ARG A 22 -3.19 23.58 14.30
N GLY A 23 -4.03 23.81 13.29
CA GLY A 23 -3.67 24.50 12.06
C GLY A 23 -3.06 23.58 10.98
N GLY A 24 -3.19 22.27 11.10
CA GLY A 24 -2.81 21.31 10.07
C GLY A 24 -2.05 20.10 10.57
N GLY A 25 -1.72 19.20 9.65
CA GLY A 25 -1.03 17.96 9.98
C GLY A 25 -0.79 17.04 8.80
N HIS A 26 -0.22 15.87 9.09
CA HIS A 26 0.09 14.87 8.08
C HIS A 26 -0.37 13.48 8.52
N ILE A 27 -1.08 12.80 7.64
CA ILE A 27 -1.55 11.42 7.84
C ILE A 27 -0.94 10.55 6.73
N LEU A 28 -0.39 9.39 7.11
CA LEU A 28 0.13 8.42 6.18
C LEU A 28 -0.56 7.08 6.42
N ASN A 29 -1.28 6.59 5.41
CA ASN A 29 -1.99 5.33 5.44
C ASN A 29 -1.32 4.29 4.53
N MET A 30 -1.20 3.05 5.03
CA MET A 30 -0.55 1.96 4.32
C MET A 30 -1.56 1.13 3.54
N SER A 31 -1.60 1.35 2.22
CA SER A 31 -2.30 0.50 1.26
C SER A 31 -1.36 -0.60 0.73
N SER A 32 -1.59 -1.09 -0.47
CA SER A 32 -0.78 -2.12 -1.11
C SER A 32 -0.83 -2.00 -2.64
N PHE A 33 0.17 -2.53 -3.31
CA PHE A 33 0.17 -2.70 -4.77
C PHE A 33 -0.87 -3.72 -5.25
N SER A 34 -1.31 -4.64 -4.38
CA SER A 34 -2.35 -5.65 -4.67
C SER A 34 -3.67 -5.07 -5.19
N ILE A 35 -3.91 -3.78 -4.99
CA ILE A 35 -5.11 -3.07 -5.49
C ILE A 35 -5.16 -3.02 -7.03
N TRP A 36 -4.02 -3.15 -7.71
CA TRP A 36 -3.94 -3.20 -9.18
C TRP A 36 -3.76 -4.63 -9.71
N MET A 37 -3.54 -5.58 -8.83
CA MET A 37 -3.36 -6.99 -9.18
C MET A 37 -4.27 -7.85 -8.29
N PRO A 38 -5.58 -7.92 -8.59
CA PRO A 38 -6.52 -8.74 -7.83
C PRO A 38 -6.18 -10.22 -7.99
N PHE A 39 -5.48 -10.76 -7.00
CA PHE A 39 -4.98 -12.12 -7.03
C PHE A 39 -5.96 -13.09 -6.37
N PRO A 40 -6.24 -14.27 -6.96
CA PRO A 40 -7.09 -15.28 -6.33
C PRO A 40 -6.53 -15.70 -4.96
N GLY A 41 -7.37 -15.63 -3.92
CA GLY A 41 -6.99 -15.87 -2.52
C GLY A 41 -6.66 -14.60 -1.73
N LEU A 42 -6.50 -13.45 -2.39
CA LEU A 42 -6.27 -12.15 -1.74
C LEU A 42 -7.46 -11.18 -1.91
N SER A 43 -8.65 -11.67 -2.25
CA SER A 43 -9.81 -10.83 -2.56
C SER A 43 -10.15 -9.85 -1.43
N LEU A 44 -10.28 -10.35 -0.21
CA LEU A 44 -10.58 -9.53 0.97
C LEU A 44 -9.44 -8.55 1.32
N TYR A 45 -8.20 -9.01 1.19
CA TYR A 45 -7.02 -8.17 1.39
C TYR A 45 -6.97 -7.03 0.37
N SER A 46 -7.13 -7.35 -0.92
CA SER A 46 -7.12 -6.35 -1.99
C SER A 46 -8.28 -5.36 -1.89
N ALA A 47 -9.47 -5.83 -1.47
CA ALA A 47 -10.63 -4.98 -1.22
C ALA A 47 -10.37 -3.98 -0.09
N SER A 48 -9.87 -4.45 1.06
CA SER A 48 -9.49 -3.60 2.19
C SER A 48 -8.40 -2.58 1.79
N LYS A 49 -7.36 -3.01 1.09
CA LYS A 49 -6.30 -2.08 0.65
C LYS A 49 -6.76 -1.09 -0.42
N SER A 50 -7.76 -1.46 -1.23
CA SER A 50 -8.45 -0.54 -2.16
C SER A 50 -9.27 0.50 -1.39
N TYR A 51 -9.97 0.09 -0.34
CA TYR A 51 -10.64 1.01 0.56
C TYR A 51 -9.66 2.03 1.14
N VAL A 52 -8.57 1.57 1.78
CA VAL A 52 -7.54 2.43 2.36
C VAL A 52 -7.03 3.47 1.36
N LYS A 53 -6.68 3.06 0.14
CA LYS A 53 -6.20 3.97 -0.90
C LYS A 53 -7.28 4.98 -1.31
N SER A 54 -8.49 4.52 -1.60
CA SER A 54 -9.57 5.38 -2.11
C SER A 54 -10.04 6.36 -1.05
N PHE A 55 -10.24 5.88 0.17
CA PHE A 55 -10.54 6.71 1.34
C PHE A 55 -9.47 7.79 1.56
N SER A 56 -8.20 7.42 1.63
CA SER A 56 -7.11 8.37 1.91
C SER A 56 -7.00 9.46 0.84
N VAL A 57 -7.22 9.13 -0.43
CA VAL A 57 -7.19 10.10 -1.53
C VAL A 57 -8.38 11.04 -1.48
N ALA A 58 -9.58 10.55 -1.18
CA ALA A 58 -10.77 11.38 -1.01
C ALA A 58 -10.65 12.27 0.22
N PHE A 59 -10.34 11.68 1.37
CA PHE A 59 -10.14 12.38 2.63
C PHE A 59 -9.07 13.48 2.53
N SER A 60 -7.98 13.24 1.80
CA SER A 60 -6.95 14.27 1.57
C SER A 60 -7.48 15.52 0.83
N LYS A 61 -8.52 15.36 0.01
CA LYS A 61 -9.16 16.50 -0.67
C LYS A 61 -10.11 17.25 0.26
N GLU A 62 -10.85 16.50 1.09
CA GLU A 62 -11.81 17.05 2.04
C GLU A 62 -11.12 17.93 3.10
N VAL A 63 -9.97 17.48 3.61
CA VAL A 63 -9.24 18.14 4.70
C VAL A 63 -8.14 19.11 4.22
N GLN A 64 -8.00 19.31 2.92
CA GLN A 64 -6.93 20.13 2.34
C GLN A 64 -6.97 21.58 2.81
N GLU A 65 -8.17 22.16 2.90
CA GLU A 65 -8.38 23.56 3.34
C GLU A 65 -8.07 23.74 4.83
N LEU A 66 -8.09 22.65 5.59
CA LEU A 66 -7.71 22.64 7.01
C LEU A 66 -6.18 22.48 7.22
N GLY A 67 -5.39 22.56 6.16
CA GLY A 67 -3.93 22.39 6.22
C GLY A 67 -3.47 20.94 6.44
N ILE A 68 -4.38 19.97 6.30
CA ILE A 68 -4.08 18.54 6.54
C ILE A 68 -3.76 17.84 5.22
N LYS A 69 -2.69 17.05 5.22
CA LYS A 69 -2.26 16.25 4.07
C LYS A 69 -2.39 14.77 4.41
N CYS A 70 -3.14 14.02 3.61
CA CYS A 70 -3.27 12.57 3.76
C CYS A 70 -2.65 11.85 2.55
N THR A 71 -1.79 10.88 2.82
CA THR A 71 -1.03 10.13 1.80
C THR A 71 -1.30 8.65 1.91
N ALA A 72 -1.77 8.02 0.84
CA ALA A 72 -1.80 6.56 0.71
C ALA A 72 -0.48 6.06 0.13
N VAL A 73 0.22 5.20 0.85
CA VAL A 73 1.41 4.50 0.35
C VAL A 73 0.99 3.11 -0.12
N CYS A 74 1.33 2.79 -1.37
CA CYS A 74 0.95 1.52 -2.02
C CYS A 74 2.23 0.74 -2.37
N PRO A 75 2.90 0.10 -1.41
CA PRO A 75 4.10 -0.68 -1.67
C PRO A 75 3.75 -2.00 -2.35
N ALA A 76 4.71 -2.52 -3.13
CA ALA A 76 4.71 -3.90 -3.58
C ALA A 76 5.38 -4.81 -2.54
N GLY A 77 6.18 -5.77 -2.94
CA GLY A 77 6.89 -6.65 -2.02
C GLY A 77 7.88 -5.89 -1.12
N ILE A 78 7.74 -6.03 0.18
CA ILE A 78 8.69 -5.51 1.17
C ILE A 78 9.39 -6.71 1.84
N ALA A 79 10.72 -6.64 1.97
CA ALA A 79 11.50 -7.63 2.70
C ALA A 79 11.20 -7.49 4.20
N THR A 80 10.28 -8.30 4.69
CA THR A 80 9.85 -8.42 6.08
C THR A 80 9.41 -9.85 6.35
N ASP A 81 9.23 -10.21 7.60
CA ASP A 81 8.78 -11.54 8.01
C ASP A 81 7.32 -11.85 7.65
N LEU A 82 6.59 -10.86 7.13
CA LEU A 82 5.19 -10.99 6.72
C LEU A 82 4.94 -12.13 5.73
N TYR A 83 5.91 -12.44 4.88
CA TYR A 83 5.78 -13.49 3.87
C TYR A 83 6.37 -14.84 4.30
N GLY A 84 6.94 -14.94 5.51
CA GLY A 84 7.62 -16.15 5.98
C GLY A 84 8.83 -16.57 5.12
N LEU A 85 9.37 -15.66 4.32
CA LEU A 85 10.52 -15.93 3.46
C LEU A 85 11.81 -15.96 4.28
N PRO A 86 12.68 -16.96 4.10
CA PRO A 86 14.00 -16.99 4.70
C PRO A 86 14.80 -15.72 4.37
N ALA A 87 15.67 -15.28 5.29
CA ALA A 87 16.45 -14.05 5.14
C ALA A 87 17.29 -14.00 3.85
N ASP A 88 17.79 -15.15 3.40
CA ASP A 88 18.57 -15.26 2.16
C ASP A 88 17.72 -14.94 0.93
N TRP A 89 16.49 -15.45 0.88
CA TRP A 89 15.53 -15.16 -0.18
C TRP A 89 15.07 -13.71 -0.15
N GLN A 90 14.89 -13.13 1.04
CA GLN A 90 14.60 -11.71 1.18
C GLN A 90 15.76 -10.86 0.63
N ARG A 91 17.01 -11.17 0.99
CA ARG A 91 18.22 -10.48 0.48
C ARG A 91 18.35 -10.61 -1.03
N PHE A 92 18.15 -11.82 -1.56
CA PHE A 92 18.14 -12.05 -3.00
C PHE A 92 17.05 -11.21 -3.70
N GLY A 93 15.82 -11.24 -3.21
CA GLY A 93 14.70 -10.46 -3.75
C GLY A 93 14.97 -8.95 -3.75
N VAL A 94 15.64 -8.44 -2.71
CA VAL A 94 16.06 -7.02 -2.65
C VAL A 94 17.15 -6.74 -3.67
N ARG A 95 18.12 -7.65 -3.84
CA ARG A 95 19.23 -7.49 -4.80
C ARG A 95 18.74 -7.42 -6.24
N ILE A 96 17.78 -8.25 -6.62
CA ILE A 96 17.19 -8.26 -7.98
C ILE A 96 16.09 -7.19 -8.17
N GLY A 97 15.74 -6.42 -7.12
CA GLY A 97 14.76 -5.35 -7.18
C GLY A 97 13.29 -5.77 -7.13
N VAL A 98 13.00 -7.05 -6.89
CA VAL A 98 11.62 -7.56 -6.71
C VAL A 98 11.06 -7.17 -5.35
N LEU A 99 11.91 -7.14 -4.32
CA LEU A 99 11.56 -6.68 -2.99
C LEU A 99 12.24 -5.34 -2.69
N MET A 100 11.60 -4.56 -1.84
CA MET A 100 12.15 -3.33 -1.28
C MET A 100 12.42 -3.52 0.21
N THR A 101 13.47 -2.89 0.75
CA THR A 101 13.66 -2.85 2.20
C THR A 101 12.60 -1.98 2.88
N ALA A 102 12.21 -2.34 4.10
CA ALA A 102 11.21 -1.58 4.88
C ALA A 102 11.66 -0.12 5.09
N ASP A 103 12.93 0.11 5.41
CA ASP A 103 13.51 1.46 5.57
C ASP A 103 13.38 2.31 4.29
N ARG A 104 13.68 1.73 3.13
CA ARG A 104 13.56 2.44 1.85
C ARG A 104 12.10 2.78 1.52
N CYS A 105 11.17 1.87 1.83
CA CYS A 105 9.73 2.10 1.70
C CYS A 105 9.27 3.25 2.60
N ALA A 106 9.64 3.21 3.88
CA ALA A 106 9.32 4.24 4.86
C ALA A 106 9.84 5.61 4.44
N LYS A 107 11.12 5.71 4.07
CA LYS A 107 11.73 6.98 3.59
C LYS A 107 11.01 7.55 2.37
N LYS A 108 10.61 6.71 1.42
CA LYS A 108 9.86 7.17 0.23
C LYS A 108 8.43 7.58 0.57
N GLY A 109 7.77 6.85 1.45
CA GLY A 109 6.42 7.17 1.94
C GLY A 109 6.40 8.50 2.69
N LEU A 110 7.29 8.68 3.66
CA LEU A 110 7.42 9.93 4.42
C LEU A 110 7.76 11.11 3.51
N ARG A 111 8.70 10.96 2.58
CA ARG A 111 9.03 12.01 1.61
C ARG A 111 7.83 12.38 0.73
N ALA A 112 7.00 11.42 0.35
CA ALA A 112 5.78 11.69 -0.40
C ALA A 112 4.76 12.45 0.45
N MET A 113 4.60 12.08 1.71
CA MET A 113 3.74 12.72 2.69
C MET A 113 4.16 14.18 2.93
N TRP A 114 5.44 14.45 3.20
CA TRP A 114 5.94 15.82 3.38
C TRP A 114 5.72 16.70 2.15
N ARG A 115 5.82 16.11 0.94
CA ARG A 115 5.52 16.80 -0.33
C ARG A 115 4.02 16.96 -0.61
N GLY A 116 3.14 16.52 0.27
CA GLY A 116 1.68 16.59 0.11
C GLY A 116 1.14 15.72 -1.02
N ARG A 117 1.83 14.64 -1.39
CA ARG A 117 1.34 13.72 -2.42
C ARG A 117 0.23 12.85 -1.85
N ARG A 118 -0.93 12.84 -2.46
CA ARG A 118 -2.09 12.03 -2.03
C ARG A 118 -1.87 10.52 -2.20
N LYS A 119 -0.97 10.11 -3.11
CA LYS A 119 -0.64 8.71 -3.40
C LYS A 119 0.85 8.56 -3.65
N CYS A 120 1.44 7.49 -3.08
CA CYS A 120 2.82 7.09 -3.29
C CYS A 120 2.89 5.60 -3.65
N VAL A 121 3.44 5.29 -4.82
CA VAL A 121 3.91 3.95 -5.17
C VAL A 121 5.44 4.02 -5.05
N PRO A 122 6.04 3.40 -4.01
CA PRO A 122 7.46 3.60 -3.70
C PRO A 122 8.42 3.17 -4.81
N ASP A 123 8.06 2.12 -5.56
CA ASP A 123 8.86 1.61 -6.67
C ASP A 123 8.39 2.16 -8.00
N TRP A 124 9.32 2.75 -8.75
CA TRP A 124 9.02 3.30 -10.06
C TRP A 124 8.70 2.19 -11.09
N TRP A 125 9.34 1.03 -11.01
CA TRP A 125 9.05 -0.13 -11.83
C TRP A 125 7.59 -0.57 -11.73
N ASN A 126 7.08 -0.63 -10.52
CA ASN A 126 5.69 -1.02 -10.28
C ASN A 126 4.69 -0.07 -10.92
N LYS A 127 5.03 1.21 -11.09
CA LYS A 127 4.18 2.15 -11.82
C LYS A 127 4.04 1.79 -13.30
N ILE A 128 5.11 1.31 -13.91
CA ILE A 128 5.11 0.84 -15.30
C ILE A 128 4.33 -0.47 -15.42
N PHE A 129 4.43 -1.35 -14.41
CA PHE A 129 3.73 -2.64 -14.41
C PHE A 129 2.23 -2.56 -14.12
N ILE A 130 1.71 -1.47 -13.54
CA ILE A 130 0.28 -1.32 -13.26
C ILE A 130 -0.62 -1.65 -14.45
N PRO A 131 -0.45 -1.06 -15.66
CA PRO A 131 -1.30 -1.39 -16.80
C PRO A 131 -1.18 -2.86 -17.22
N PHE A 132 0.01 -3.44 -17.13
CA PHE A 132 0.22 -4.85 -17.45
C PHE A 132 -0.44 -5.78 -16.43
N CYS A 133 -0.41 -5.44 -15.13
CA CYS A 133 -1.09 -6.21 -14.09
C CYS A 133 -2.59 -6.32 -14.32
N LEU A 134 -3.22 -5.25 -14.83
CA LEU A 134 -4.65 -5.22 -15.15
C LEU A 134 -5.01 -6.08 -16.38
N MET A 135 -4.03 -6.38 -17.23
CA MET A 135 -4.21 -7.18 -18.46
C MET A 135 -3.86 -8.67 -18.26
N ILE A 136 -3.40 -9.08 -17.09
CA ILE A 136 -3.02 -10.49 -16.86
C ILE A 136 -4.25 -11.38 -16.97
N PRO A 137 -4.28 -12.34 -17.95
CA PRO A 137 -5.41 -13.22 -18.15
C PRO A 137 -5.55 -14.22 -16.99
N TYR A 138 -6.79 -14.56 -16.65
CA TYR A 138 -7.10 -15.46 -15.53
C TYR A 138 -6.34 -16.79 -15.54
N PRO A 139 -6.11 -17.50 -16.69
CA PRO A 139 -5.33 -18.73 -16.70
C PRO A 139 -3.91 -18.56 -16.17
N LEU A 140 -3.26 -17.45 -16.48
CA LEU A 140 -1.91 -17.14 -16.00
C LEU A 140 -1.90 -16.84 -14.50
N MET A 141 -2.91 -16.14 -14.00
CA MET A 141 -3.07 -15.90 -12.55
C MET A 141 -3.27 -17.22 -11.78
N LYS A 142 -4.02 -18.16 -12.35
CA LYS A 142 -4.23 -19.50 -11.77
C LYS A 142 -2.92 -20.31 -11.70
N LEU A 143 -2.08 -20.20 -12.72
CA LEU A 143 -0.77 -20.85 -12.75
C LEU A 143 0.17 -20.27 -11.69
N ILE A 144 0.27 -18.95 -11.59
CA ILE A 144 1.08 -18.25 -10.58
C ILE A 144 0.61 -18.64 -9.17
N ARG A 145 -0.71 -18.70 -8.91
CA ARG A 145 -1.26 -19.13 -7.63
C ARG A 145 -0.83 -20.57 -7.27
N ARG A 146 -0.88 -21.49 -8.21
CA ARG A 146 -0.44 -22.89 -7.98
C ARG A 146 1.03 -22.96 -7.62
N TRP A 147 1.84 -22.13 -8.23
CA TRP A 147 3.27 -22.07 -7.97
C TRP A 147 3.57 -21.41 -6.60
N THR A 148 2.95 -20.29 -6.28
CA THR A 148 3.14 -19.59 -5.00
C THR A 148 2.56 -20.33 -3.81
N ALA A 149 1.47 -21.09 -3.97
CA ALA A 149 0.90 -21.93 -2.90
C ALA A 149 1.87 -23.00 -2.37
N ARG A 150 2.89 -23.37 -3.14
CA ARG A 150 3.95 -24.31 -2.70
C ARG A 150 4.91 -23.68 -1.68
N PHE A 151 4.98 -22.37 -1.60
CA PHE A 151 5.85 -21.64 -0.68
C PHE A 151 5.11 -21.11 0.56
N GLN A 152 3.81 -21.36 0.68
CA GLN A 152 2.97 -20.92 1.80
C GLN A 152 2.66 -22.05 2.81
N LYS A 153 3.42 -23.15 2.75
CA LYS A 153 3.35 -24.24 3.75
C LYS A 153 4.40 -24.06 4.82
#